data_a08617efab77741dbbe8368b8a9a2f49
#
_entry.id   a08617efab77741dbbe8368b8a9a2f49
#
_cell.length_a   1.000
_cell.length_b   1.000
_cell.length_c   1.000
_cell.angle_alpha   90.00
_cell.angle_beta   90.00
_cell.angle_gamma   90.00
#
_symmetry.space_group_name_H-M   'P 1'
#
loop_
_entity.id
_entity.type
_entity.pdbx_description
1 polymer ?
#
loop_
_entity_poly.entity_id
_entity_poly.type
_entity_poly.pdbx_seq_one_letter_code
_entity_poly.pdbx_strand_id
1 'polypeptide(L)'
;MRTFILSFITFAGVLTCWYACRSTAGGGEIPNAVSYNFHIRPILSDKCFKCHGPDKNQLKAGLRLDNAESAYAPLQETKGAFAIVPGQPEASELMKRITSKDPDYQMPTPESHLGTLTDREIRMLEKWIAQGAVYEKHWALLPPVKTGLPQVSDQNWVRNEIDYFTLAKMTGQNLPP
;
A
#
# COMPACT_ATOMS: atom_id res chain seq x y z
N MET A 1 48.68 21.25 14.20
CA MET A 1 48.37 19.94 13.61
C MET A 1 47.26 19.18 14.35
N ARG A 2 47.24 19.13 15.69
CA ARG A 2 46.20 18.38 16.46
C ARG A 2 44.77 18.93 16.30
N THR A 3 44.56 20.21 16.16
CA THR A 3 43.24 20.85 15.99
C THR A 3 42.60 20.57 14.63
N PHE A 4 43.39 20.47 13.57
CA PHE A 4 42.88 20.14 12.23
C PHE A 4 42.38 18.68 12.10
N ILE A 5 43.01 17.75 12.82
CA ILE A 5 42.63 16.34 12.80
C ILE A 5 41.28 16.13 13.52
N LEU A 6 41.07 16.82 14.66
CA LEU A 6 39.77 16.74 15.37
C LEU A 6 38.61 17.30 14.54
N SER A 7 38.81 18.43 13.83
CA SER A 7 37.79 19.02 12.95
C SER A 7 37.41 18.08 11.78
N PHE A 8 38.39 17.35 11.24
CA PHE A 8 38.17 16.44 10.14
C PHE A 8 37.37 15.19 10.57
N ILE A 9 37.62 14.68 11.78
CA ILE A 9 36.92 13.53 12.35
C ILE A 9 35.45 13.87 12.66
N THR A 10 35.18 15.07 13.21
CA THR A 10 33.80 15.51 13.50
C THR A 10 33.00 15.75 12.21
N PHE A 11 33.62 16.30 11.16
CA PHE A 11 32.97 16.53 9.87
C PHE A 11 32.68 15.23 9.15
N ALA A 12 33.58 14.24 9.18
CA ALA A 12 33.34 12.91 8.62
C ALA A 12 32.24 12.16 9.37
N GLY A 13 32.16 12.29 10.71
CA GLY A 13 31.09 11.67 11.51
C GLY A 13 29.70 12.23 11.23
N VAL A 14 29.60 13.53 10.97
CA VAL A 14 28.32 14.17 10.62
C VAL A 14 27.86 13.75 9.21
N LEU A 15 28.79 13.61 8.24
CA LEU A 15 28.46 13.14 6.91
C LEU A 15 27.96 11.68 6.91
N THR A 16 28.59 10.80 7.70
CA THR A 16 28.14 9.40 7.77
C THR A 16 26.79 9.24 8.45
N CYS A 17 26.46 10.08 9.44
CA CYS A 17 25.15 10.10 10.07
C CYS A 17 24.04 10.56 9.10
N TRP A 18 24.34 11.51 8.21
CA TRP A 18 23.39 11.96 7.17
C TRP A 18 23.12 10.91 6.09
N TYR A 19 24.13 10.08 5.75
CA TYR A 19 23.93 8.97 4.82
C TYR A 19 23.12 7.82 5.43
N ALA A 20 23.28 7.54 6.72
CA ALA A 20 22.53 6.49 7.40
C ALA A 20 21.03 6.80 7.55
N CYS A 21 20.63 8.08 7.66
CA CYS A 21 19.22 8.49 7.73
C CYS A 21 18.48 8.51 6.38
N ARG A 22 19.18 8.30 5.25
CA ARG A 22 18.54 8.25 3.91
C ARG A 22 18.03 6.89 3.48
N SER A 23 18.20 5.88 4.28
CA SER A 23 17.80 4.51 3.95
C SER A 23 16.49 4.17 4.66
N THR A 24 15.43 4.12 3.91
CA THR A 24 14.20 3.31 3.99
C THR A 24 12.92 4.08 3.71
N ALA A 25 12.95 5.03 2.80
CA ALA A 25 11.71 5.51 2.21
C ALA A 25 11.27 4.52 1.12
N GLY A 26 10.38 3.60 1.44
CA GLY A 26 9.47 3.01 0.46
C GLY A 26 9.85 1.71 -0.24
N GLY A 27 10.92 0.99 0.15
CA GLY A 27 11.35 -0.25 -0.52
C GLY A 27 10.81 -1.58 0.03
N GLY A 28 9.67 -1.59 0.74
CA GLY A 28 9.09 -2.85 1.22
C GLY A 28 8.72 -3.80 0.08
N GLU A 29 9.05 -5.08 0.25
CA GLU A 29 8.70 -6.14 -0.70
C GLU A 29 7.17 -6.20 -0.92
N ILE A 30 6.75 -6.45 -2.17
CA ILE A 30 5.34 -6.63 -2.49
C ILE A 30 4.92 -8.03 -2.00
N PRO A 31 3.91 -8.17 -1.14
CA PRO A 31 3.51 -9.46 -0.59
C PRO A 31 3.06 -10.42 -1.69
N ASN A 32 3.24 -11.72 -1.49
CA ASN A 32 2.84 -12.73 -2.46
C ASN A 32 1.33 -12.73 -2.70
N ALA A 33 0.53 -12.59 -1.65
CA ALA A 33 -0.91 -12.38 -1.72
C ALA A 33 -1.25 -10.94 -1.31
N VAL A 34 -1.92 -10.21 -2.19
CA VAL A 34 -2.33 -8.82 -1.94
C VAL A 34 -3.76 -8.83 -1.40
N SER A 35 -3.93 -8.38 -0.15
CA SER A 35 -5.25 -8.17 0.46
C SER A 35 -5.81 -6.80 0.09
N TYR A 36 -7.09 -6.77 -0.28
CA TYR A 36 -7.79 -5.52 -0.55
C TYR A 36 -7.80 -4.62 0.70
N ASN A 37 -8.21 -5.14 1.85
CA ASN A 37 -8.36 -4.33 3.06
C ASN A 37 -7.05 -3.75 3.59
N PHE A 38 -5.95 -4.51 3.52
CA PHE A 38 -4.68 -4.11 4.13
C PHE A 38 -3.73 -3.38 3.18
N HIS A 39 -3.81 -3.68 1.87
CA HIS A 39 -2.84 -3.17 0.91
C HIS A 39 -3.46 -2.19 -0.10
N ILE A 40 -4.66 -2.48 -0.60
CA ILE A 40 -5.27 -1.73 -1.70
C ILE A 40 -6.17 -0.61 -1.21
N ARG A 41 -7.07 -0.92 -0.28
CA ARG A 41 -8.03 0.07 0.23
C ARG A 41 -7.36 1.32 0.81
N PRO A 42 -6.23 1.25 1.55
CA PRO A 42 -5.50 2.44 1.98
C PRO A 42 -5.02 3.31 0.82
N ILE A 43 -4.50 2.72 -0.27
CA ILE A 43 -4.06 3.44 -1.47
C ILE A 43 -5.25 4.12 -2.14
N LEU A 44 -6.33 3.38 -2.39
CA LEU A 44 -7.54 3.92 -3.02
C LEU A 44 -8.17 5.02 -2.16
N SER A 45 -8.18 4.86 -0.84
CA SER A 45 -8.72 5.85 0.09
C SER A 45 -7.94 7.15 0.07
N ASP A 46 -6.61 7.07 0.01
CA ASP A 46 -5.74 8.26 0.00
C ASP A 46 -5.75 8.97 -1.36
N LYS A 47 -5.71 8.22 -2.46
CA LYS A 47 -5.48 8.76 -3.81
C LYS A 47 -6.74 8.88 -4.68
N CYS A 48 -7.80 8.13 -4.40
CA CYS A 48 -8.91 7.98 -5.34
C CYS A 48 -10.29 8.33 -4.75
N PHE A 49 -10.57 7.95 -3.50
CA PHE A 49 -11.94 8.04 -2.94
C PHE A 49 -12.47 9.46 -2.76
N LYS A 50 -11.61 10.48 -2.78
CA LYS A 50 -12.07 11.87 -2.78
C LYS A 50 -12.99 12.16 -3.98
N CYS A 51 -12.68 11.56 -5.15
CA CYS A 51 -13.43 11.77 -6.41
C CYS A 51 -14.14 10.49 -6.88
N HIS A 52 -13.69 9.31 -6.48
CA HIS A 52 -14.20 8.00 -6.91
C HIS A 52 -14.56 7.10 -5.72
N GLY A 53 -15.08 7.71 -4.67
CA GLY A 53 -15.47 7.04 -3.42
C GLY A 53 -16.98 7.08 -3.17
N PRO A 54 -17.39 6.82 -1.91
CA PRO A 54 -18.81 6.71 -1.55
C PRO A 54 -19.57 8.04 -1.49
N ASP A 55 -18.86 9.18 -1.44
CA ASP A 55 -19.52 10.50 -1.37
C ASP A 55 -20.07 10.91 -2.74
N LYS A 56 -21.39 10.83 -2.86
CA LYS A 56 -22.10 11.19 -4.10
C LYS A 56 -21.92 12.64 -4.52
N ASN A 57 -21.66 13.56 -3.58
CA ASN A 57 -21.49 14.99 -3.88
C ASN A 57 -20.10 15.28 -4.50
N GLN A 58 -19.13 14.40 -4.30
CA GLN A 58 -17.79 14.53 -4.85
C GLN A 58 -17.53 13.60 -6.05
N LEU A 59 -18.51 12.74 -6.37
CA LEU A 59 -18.36 11.70 -7.39
C LEU A 59 -18.11 12.29 -8.78
N LYS A 60 -17.03 11.83 -9.42
CA LYS A 60 -16.65 12.19 -10.79
C LYS A 60 -16.84 11.01 -11.74
N ALA A 61 -17.24 11.33 -12.99
CA ALA A 61 -17.45 10.35 -14.07
C ALA A 61 -18.41 9.19 -13.72
N GLY A 62 -19.19 9.29 -12.67
CA GLY A 62 -20.06 8.21 -12.17
C GLY A 62 -19.30 6.97 -11.67
N LEU A 63 -17.97 7.02 -11.60
CA LEU A 63 -17.12 5.88 -11.23
C LEU A 63 -16.91 5.79 -9.71
N ARG A 64 -17.18 4.63 -9.12
CA ARG A 64 -16.88 4.29 -7.74
C ARG A 64 -15.84 3.18 -7.70
N LEU A 65 -14.71 3.44 -7.03
CA LEU A 65 -13.62 2.48 -6.82
C LEU A 65 -13.68 1.84 -5.42
N ASP A 66 -14.67 2.19 -4.61
CA ASP A 66 -14.89 1.60 -3.28
C ASP A 66 -15.75 0.34 -3.30
N ASN A 67 -16.30 -0.03 -4.46
CA ASN A 67 -17.04 -1.28 -4.65
C ASN A 67 -16.76 -1.92 -6.02
N ALA A 68 -16.85 -3.24 -6.05
CA ALA A 68 -16.55 -4.05 -7.22
C ALA A 68 -17.51 -3.81 -8.39
N GLU A 69 -18.82 -3.67 -8.10
CA GLU A 69 -19.85 -3.52 -9.12
C GLU A 69 -19.56 -2.33 -10.05
N SER A 70 -19.28 -1.16 -9.46
CA SER A 70 -18.95 0.04 -10.23
C SER A 70 -17.57 -0.02 -10.88
N ALA A 71 -16.58 -0.57 -10.16
CA ALA A 71 -15.20 -0.62 -10.65
C ALA A 71 -15.03 -1.54 -11.88
N TYR A 72 -15.88 -2.57 -12.00
CA TYR A 72 -15.86 -3.51 -13.13
C TYR A 72 -16.87 -3.16 -14.23
N ALA A 73 -17.74 -2.17 -13.99
CA ALA A 73 -18.69 -1.72 -14.99
C ALA A 73 -18.01 -0.98 -16.16
N PRO A 74 -18.60 -0.96 -17.35
CA PRO A 74 -18.13 -0.12 -18.44
C PRO A 74 -18.09 1.35 -18.03
N LEU A 75 -17.02 2.04 -18.36
CA LEU A 75 -16.90 3.47 -18.12
C LEU A 75 -17.89 4.27 -18.97
N GLN A 76 -18.55 5.27 -18.36
CA GLN A 76 -19.54 6.09 -19.07
C GLN A 76 -18.89 7.03 -20.08
N GLU A 77 -17.73 7.56 -19.77
CA GLU A 77 -17.04 8.55 -20.61
C GLU A 77 -16.14 7.92 -21.67
N THR A 78 -15.71 6.67 -21.50
CA THR A 78 -14.80 5.98 -22.42
C THR A 78 -15.44 4.68 -22.89
N LYS A 79 -16.08 4.74 -24.05
CA LYS A 79 -16.82 3.60 -24.62
C LYS A 79 -15.91 2.37 -24.78
N GLY A 80 -16.32 1.26 -24.22
CA GLY A 80 -15.62 -0.02 -24.30
C GLY A 80 -14.45 -0.17 -23.32
N ALA A 81 -14.19 0.83 -22.46
CA ALA A 81 -13.18 0.74 -21.42
C ALA A 81 -13.80 0.42 -20.06
N PHE A 82 -13.00 -0.19 -19.18
CA PHE A 82 -13.34 -0.55 -17.81
C PHE A 82 -12.30 0.03 -16.86
N ALA A 83 -12.73 0.53 -15.71
CA ALA A 83 -11.77 1.04 -14.73
C ALA A 83 -10.82 -0.07 -14.26
N ILE A 84 -11.37 -1.26 -13.96
CA ILE A 84 -10.61 -2.44 -13.57
C ILE A 84 -11.14 -3.65 -14.35
N VAL A 85 -10.22 -4.35 -15.01
CA VAL A 85 -10.47 -5.66 -15.63
C VAL A 85 -9.77 -6.72 -14.77
N PRO A 86 -10.51 -7.52 -13.99
CA PRO A 86 -9.91 -8.53 -13.11
C PRO A 86 -8.99 -9.48 -13.88
N GLY A 87 -7.78 -9.69 -13.37
CA GLY A 87 -6.76 -10.52 -14.00
C GLY A 87 -5.97 -9.85 -15.13
N GLN A 88 -6.33 -8.62 -15.57
CA GLN A 88 -5.74 -7.96 -16.73
C GLN A 88 -5.37 -6.49 -16.42
N PRO A 89 -4.22 -6.26 -15.76
CA PRO A 89 -3.77 -4.91 -15.42
C PRO A 89 -3.64 -4.00 -16.66
N GLU A 90 -3.09 -4.50 -17.74
CA GLU A 90 -2.86 -3.78 -19.00
C GLU A 90 -4.16 -3.35 -19.70
N ALA A 91 -5.26 -4.10 -19.50
CA ALA A 91 -6.58 -3.75 -20.01
C ALA A 91 -7.33 -2.77 -19.10
N SER A 92 -6.87 -2.59 -17.87
CA SER A 92 -7.48 -1.74 -16.86
C SER A 92 -7.14 -0.27 -17.08
N GLU A 93 -8.17 0.56 -17.25
CA GLU A 93 -8.01 2.00 -17.47
C GLU A 93 -7.36 2.69 -16.25
N LEU A 94 -7.61 2.19 -15.06
CA LEU A 94 -6.95 2.64 -13.83
C LEU A 94 -5.43 2.60 -13.96
N MET A 95 -4.86 1.49 -14.44
CA MET A 95 -3.41 1.36 -14.59
C MET A 95 -2.84 2.34 -15.62
N LYS A 96 -3.52 2.53 -16.75
CA LYS A 96 -3.10 3.47 -17.77
C LYS A 96 -3.05 4.90 -17.23
N ARG A 97 -4.07 5.30 -16.46
CA ARG A 97 -4.17 6.65 -15.89
C ARG A 97 -3.16 6.92 -14.78
N ILE A 98 -2.95 5.97 -13.85
CA ILE A 98 -2.00 6.19 -12.75
C ILE A 98 -0.53 6.14 -13.19
N THR A 99 -0.23 5.58 -14.37
CA THR A 99 1.11 5.56 -14.95
C THR A 99 1.34 6.64 -16.00
N SER A 100 0.30 7.36 -16.40
CA SER A 100 0.40 8.45 -17.37
C SER A 100 1.20 9.63 -16.83
N LYS A 101 1.91 10.30 -17.73
CA LYS A 101 2.58 11.60 -17.50
C LYS A 101 1.85 12.76 -18.15
N ASP A 102 0.81 12.48 -18.90
CA ASP A 102 -0.05 13.48 -19.50
C ASP A 102 -1.00 14.06 -18.45
N PRO A 103 -0.89 15.33 -18.09
CA PRO A 103 -1.69 15.96 -17.04
C PRO A 103 -3.20 15.89 -17.29
N ASP A 104 -3.63 15.86 -18.56
CA ASP A 104 -5.04 15.80 -18.94
C ASP A 104 -5.61 14.37 -18.84
N TYR A 105 -4.75 13.37 -18.76
CA TYR A 105 -5.13 11.96 -18.67
C TYR A 105 -4.74 11.29 -17.34
N GLN A 106 -3.74 11.84 -16.67
CA GLN A 106 -3.20 11.30 -15.41
C GLN A 106 -4.25 11.30 -14.28
N MET A 107 -4.18 10.26 -13.46
CA MET A 107 -4.91 10.19 -12.18
C MET A 107 -3.96 9.84 -11.03
N PRO A 108 -4.09 10.47 -9.86
CA PRO A 108 -4.92 11.66 -9.59
C PRO A 108 -4.53 12.85 -10.45
N THR A 109 -5.51 13.70 -10.78
CA THR A 109 -5.22 14.91 -11.56
C THR A 109 -4.35 15.87 -10.76
N PRO A 110 -3.51 16.70 -11.42
CA PRO A 110 -2.69 17.71 -10.73
C PRO A 110 -3.51 18.65 -9.83
N GLU A 111 -4.70 19.04 -10.27
CA GLU A 111 -5.61 19.97 -9.56
C GLU A 111 -6.22 19.34 -8.29
N SER A 112 -6.20 18.01 -8.18
CA SER A 112 -6.69 17.32 -6.98
C SER A 112 -5.83 17.56 -5.75
N HIS A 113 -4.55 17.91 -5.94
CA HIS A 113 -3.52 18.07 -4.92
C HIS A 113 -3.26 16.80 -4.07
N LEU A 114 -3.63 15.61 -4.61
CA LEU A 114 -3.42 14.33 -3.93
C LEU A 114 -2.03 13.73 -4.23
N GLY A 115 -1.28 14.35 -5.17
CA GLY A 115 0.00 13.82 -5.66
C GLY A 115 -0.15 12.54 -6.47
N THR A 116 0.94 12.15 -7.12
CA THR A 116 1.01 10.89 -7.87
C THR A 116 1.21 9.69 -6.94
N LEU A 117 0.93 8.51 -7.45
CA LEU A 117 1.25 7.27 -6.76
C LEU A 117 2.76 7.01 -6.82
N THR A 118 3.29 6.38 -5.79
CA THR A 118 4.65 5.84 -5.78
C THR A 118 4.75 4.57 -6.63
N ASP A 119 5.95 4.23 -7.09
CA ASP A 119 6.18 2.98 -7.84
C ASP A 119 5.72 1.73 -7.05
N ARG A 120 5.82 1.77 -5.71
CA ARG A 120 5.35 0.68 -4.86
C ARG A 120 3.82 0.57 -4.87
N GLU A 121 3.10 1.67 -4.79
CA GLU A 121 1.63 1.70 -4.84
C GLU A 121 1.14 1.23 -6.21
N ILE A 122 1.79 1.67 -7.29
CA ILE A 122 1.48 1.22 -8.66
C ILE A 122 1.66 -0.29 -8.77
N ARG A 123 2.81 -0.85 -8.37
CA ARG A 123 3.05 -2.30 -8.41
C ARG A 123 2.10 -3.08 -7.49
N MET A 124 1.66 -2.49 -6.37
CA MET A 124 0.70 -3.12 -5.48
C MET A 124 -0.67 -3.25 -6.14
N LEU A 125 -1.15 -2.19 -6.80
CA LEU A 125 -2.40 -2.19 -7.58
C LEU A 125 -2.32 -3.14 -8.77
N GLU A 126 -1.22 -3.11 -9.51
CA GLU A 126 -0.97 -4.01 -10.64
C GLU A 126 -1.06 -5.48 -10.20
N LYS A 127 -0.35 -5.84 -9.12
CA LYS A 127 -0.38 -7.21 -8.59
C LYS A 127 -1.75 -7.62 -8.09
N TRP A 128 -2.47 -6.74 -7.42
CA TRP A 128 -3.83 -7.00 -6.98
C TRP A 128 -4.77 -7.26 -8.17
N ILE A 129 -4.70 -6.43 -9.22
CA ILE A 129 -5.50 -6.62 -10.42
C ILE A 129 -5.14 -7.94 -11.09
N ALA A 130 -3.85 -8.27 -11.24
CA ALA A 130 -3.39 -9.55 -11.79
C ALA A 130 -3.89 -10.76 -10.99
N GLN A 131 -4.09 -10.61 -9.67
CA GLN A 131 -4.65 -11.62 -8.79
C GLN A 131 -6.19 -11.69 -8.83
N GLY A 132 -6.85 -10.96 -9.73
CA GLY A 132 -8.30 -10.99 -9.91
C GLY A 132 -9.04 -9.82 -9.27
N ALA A 133 -8.32 -8.82 -8.75
CA ALA A 133 -8.89 -7.58 -8.17
C ALA A 133 -9.99 -7.81 -7.12
N VAL A 134 -9.89 -8.86 -6.31
CA VAL A 134 -10.94 -9.26 -5.38
C VAL A 134 -11.14 -8.19 -4.29
N TYR A 135 -12.36 -7.64 -4.23
CA TYR A 135 -12.80 -6.76 -3.17
C TYR A 135 -13.20 -7.57 -1.94
N GLU A 136 -12.76 -7.14 -0.78
CA GLU A 136 -13.10 -7.74 0.51
C GLU A 136 -14.12 -6.88 1.25
N LYS A 137 -15.01 -7.51 2.04
CA LYS A 137 -15.83 -6.78 3.02
C LYS A 137 -14.90 -6.07 4.00
N HIS A 138 -15.32 -4.89 4.48
CA HIS A 138 -14.53 -4.17 5.48
C HIS A 138 -14.22 -5.08 6.66
N TRP A 139 -12.96 -5.11 7.09
CA TRP A 139 -12.46 -6.01 8.13
C TRP A 139 -13.29 -5.96 9.45
N ALA A 140 -13.81 -4.78 9.80
CA ALA A 140 -14.65 -4.60 10.99
C ALA A 140 -16.03 -5.31 10.89
N LEU A 141 -16.42 -5.74 9.68
CA LEU A 141 -17.66 -6.48 9.42
C LEU A 141 -17.42 -7.98 9.20
N LEU A 142 -16.17 -8.42 9.31
CA LEU A 142 -15.82 -9.83 9.22
C LEU A 142 -15.86 -10.45 10.63
N PRO A 143 -16.48 -11.64 10.80
CA PRO A 143 -16.39 -12.36 12.07
C PRO A 143 -14.91 -12.65 12.38
N PRO A 144 -14.47 -12.47 13.63
CA PRO A 144 -13.13 -12.87 14.03
C PRO A 144 -12.90 -14.36 13.76
N VAL A 145 -11.80 -14.70 13.13
CA VAL A 145 -11.39 -16.08 12.92
C VAL A 145 -10.27 -16.40 13.91
N LYS A 146 -10.48 -17.46 14.72
CA LYS A 146 -9.43 -17.95 15.63
C LYS A 146 -8.28 -18.53 14.79
N THR A 147 -7.13 -17.86 14.81
CA THR A 147 -5.91 -18.37 14.18
C THR A 147 -5.22 -19.40 15.07
N GLY A 148 -4.52 -20.36 14.47
CA GLY A 148 -3.67 -21.28 15.21
C GLY A 148 -2.54 -20.55 15.95
N LEU A 149 -2.15 -21.07 17.10
CA LEU A 149 -1.02 -20.51 17.86
C LEU A 149 0.29 -20.77 17.10
N PRO A 150 1.16 -19.75 16.93
CA PRO A 150 2.46 -19.95 16.32
C PRO A 150 3.36 -20.83 17.20
N GLN A 151 4.27 -21.57 16.56
CA GLN A 151 5.29 -22.31 17.29
C GLN A 151 6.32 -21.33 17.84
N VAL A 152 6.66 -21.50 19.14
CA VAL A 152 7.66 -20.68 19.83
C VAL A 152 8.68 -21.56 20.52
N SER A 153 9.92 -21.10 20.63
CA SER A 153 11.03 -21.85 21.21
C SER A 153 10.98 -21.90 22.72
N ASP A 154 10.51 -20.83 23.39
CA ASP A 154 10.41 -20.76 24.86
C ASP A 154 8.94 -20.75 25.30
N GLN A 155 8.43 -21.94 25.57
CA GLN A 155 7.07 -22.09 26.05
C GLN A 155 6.91 -21.71 27.56
N ASN A 156 8.00 -21.62 28.33
CA ASN A 156 7.93 -21.23 29.72
C ASN A 156 7.71 -19.73 29.92
N TRP A 157 8.08 -18.95 28.93
CA TRP A 157 7.81 -17.50 28.90
C TRP A 157 6.34 -17.17 28.69
N VAL A 158 5.62 -18.04 27.98
CA VAL A 158 4.21 -17.86 27.60
C VAL A 158 3.28 -18.08 28.79
N ARG A 159 2.38 -17.12 29.05
CA ARG A 159 1.36 -17.20 30.11
C ARG A 159 -0.07 -17.33 29.59
N ASN A 160 -0.29 -16.85 28.34
CA ASN A 160 -1.59 -16.86 27.67
C ASN A 160 -1.43 -16.94 26.13
N GLU A 161 -2.54 -17.09 25.40
CA GLU A 161 -2.52 -17.24 23.95
C GLU A 161 -1.88 -16.03 23.20
N ILE A 162 -2.00 -14.82 23.74
CA ILE A 162 -1.42 -13.61 23.12
C ILE A 162 0.10 -13.66 23.14
N ASP A 163 0.68 -14.23 24.20
CA ASP A 163 2.13 -14.30 24.38
C ASP A 163 2.80 -15.13 23.27
N TYR A 164 2.12 -16.15 22.73
CA TYR A 164 2.62 -16.92 21.59
C TYR A 164 2.87 -16.00 20.37
N PHE A 165 1.93 -15.13 20.06
CA PHE A 165 2.08 -14.19 18.94
C PHE A 165 3.15 -13.14 19.22
N THR A 166 3.21 -12.64 20.45
CA THR A 166 4.22 -11.66 20.87
C THR A 166 5.62 -12.26 20.77
N LEU A 167 5.84 -13.43 21.36
CA LEU A 167 7.15 -14.09 21.35
C LEU A 167 7.58 -14.50 19.94
N ALA A 168 6.67 -15.03 19.13
CA ALA A 168 6.96 -15.35 17.72
C ALA A 168 7.40 -14.10 16.94
N LYS A 169 6.74 -12.96 17.17
CA LYS A 169 7.10 -11.69 16.53
C LYS A 169 8.44 -11.15 17.01
N MET A 170 8.71 -11.21 18.31
CA MET A 170 10.00 -10.80 18.90
C MET A 170 11.14 -11.66 18.35
N THR A 171 10.98 -12.97 18.35
CA THR A 171 11.97 -13.91 17.80
C THR A 171 12.26 -13.62 16.31
N GLY A 172 11.23 -13.38 15.51
CA GLY A 172 11.38 -13.03 14.09
C GLY A 172 12.08 -11.70 13.83
N GLN A 173 12.19 -10.86 14.85
CA GLN A 173 12.92 -9.58 14.81
C GLN A 173 14.24 -9.61 15.58
N ASN A 174 14.67 -10.78 16.06
CA ASN A 174 15.85 -10.98 16.92
C ASN A 174 15.82 -10.12 18.19
N LEU A 175 14.62 -9.90 18.75
CA LEU A 175 14.44 -9.21 20.02
C LEU A 175 14.38 -10.25 21.15
N PRO A 176 15.06 -10.01 22.30
CA PRO A 176 14.94 -10.87 23.46
C PRO A 176 13.53 -10.75 24.08
N PRO A 177 13.01 -11.83 24.67
CA PRO A 177 11.74 -11.82 25.40
C PRO A 177 11.85 -11.07 26.75
#